data_560199bffd0cebf2b0a2804846b5623a
#
_entry.id   560199bffd0cebf2b0a2804846b5623a
#
_cell.length_a   1.000
_cell.length_b   1.000
_cell.length_c   1.000
_cell.angle_alpha   90.00
_cell.angle_beta   90.00
_cell.angle_gamma   90.00
#
_symmetry.space_group_name_H-M   'P 1'
#
loop_
_entity.id
_entity.type
_entity.pdbx_description
1 polymer ?
#
loop_
_entity_poly.entity_id
_entity_poly.type
_entity_poly.pdbx_seq_one_letter_code
_entity_poly.pdbx_strand_id
1 'polypeptide(L)' 'MKIFRMADVEKIEEMLAAGKTVEVEWKDGATGDVNVETVKFARWDGLVFTTGGCIYTGLDKLIEIREVA' A
#
# COMPACT_ATOMS: atom_id res chain seq x y z
N MET A 1 12.61 11.04 3.41
CA MET A 1 11.95 9.72 3.38
C MET A 1 10.51 9.87 3.82
N LYS A 2 9.59 9.30 3.07
CA LYS A 2 8.16 9.35 3.39
C LYS A 2 7.82 8.22 4.34
N ILE A 3 7.17 8.55 5.46
CA ILE A 3 6.75 7.56 6.45
C ILE A 3 5.24 7.38 6.32
N PHE A 4 4.80 6.14 6.10
CA PHE A 4 3.39 5.80 6.01
C PHE A 4 2.84 5.44 7.39
N ARG A 5 1.62 5.87 7.67
CA ARG A 5 0.94 5.72 8.96
C ARG A 5 -0.47 5.18 8.75
N MET A 6 -1.19 4.97 9.85
CA MET A 6 -2.57 4.51 9.79
C MET A 6 -3.47 5.43 8.98
N ALA A 7 -3.21 6.73 8.96
CA ALA A 7 -3.95 7.67 8.12
C ALA A 7 -3.84 7.32 6.62
N ASP A 8 -2.71 6.77 6.19
CA ASP A 8 -2.54 6.34 4.79
C ASP A 8 -3.34 5.08 4.51
N VAL A 9 -3.44 4.17 5.47
CA VAL A 9 -4.29 2.97 5.36
C VAL A 9 -5.75 3.38 5.23
N GLU A 10 -6.19 4.33 6.04
CA GLU A 10 -7.56 4.85 5.96
C GLU A 10 -7.85 5.48 4.60
N LYS A 11 -6.89 6.21 4.03
CA LYS A 11 -7.02 6.77 2.69
C LYS A 11 -7.18 5.69 1.64
N ILE A 12 -6.41 4.61 1.73
CA ILE A 12 -6.52 3.47 0.83
C ILE A 12 -7.93 2.88 0.93
N GLU A 13 -8.41 2.65 2.15
CA GLU A 13 -9.75 2.11 2.38
C GLU A 13 -10.84 3.00 1.78
N GLU A 14 -10.71 4.32 1.95
CA GLU A 14 -11.66 5.29 1.38
C GLU A 14 -11.68 5.23 -0.15
N MET A 15 -10.52 5.16 -0.78
CA MET A 15 -10.45 5.07 -2.23
C MET A 15 -11.04 3.77 -2.75
N LEU A 16 -10.77 2.66 -2.09
CA LEU A 16 -11.34 1.36 -2.47
C LEU A 16 -12.86 1.35 -2.29
N ALA A 17 -13.36 1.94 -1.21
CA ALA A 17 -14.79 2.04 -0.96
C ALA A 17 -15.49 2.92 -2.01
N ALA A 18 -14.80 3.88 -2.57
CA ALA A 18 -15.30 4.72 -3.64
C ALA A 18 -15.23 4.05 -5.03
N GLY A 19 -14.79 2.81 -5.10
CA GLY A 19 -14.67 2.07 -6.35
C GLY A 19 -13.43 2.40 -7.18
N LYS A 20 -12.45 3.04 -6.56
CA LYS A 20 -11.22 3.42 -7.23
C LYS A 20 -10.18 2.31 -7.16
N THR A 21 -9.28 2.29 -8.15
CA THR A 21 -8.16 1.38 -8.16
C THR A 21 -6.96 2.05 -7.51
N VAL A 22 -6.29 1.36 -6.61
CA VAL A 22 -5.13 1.88 -5.88
C VAL A 22 -3.93 0.99 -6.17
N GLU A 23 -2.79 1.62 -6.46
CA GLU A 23 -1.51 0.95 -6.60
C GLU A 23 -0.58 1.39 -5.49
N VAL A 24 0.26 0.46 -5.02
CA VAL A 24 1.34 0.77 -4.09
C VAL A 24 2.67 0.37 -4.71
N GLU A 25 3.66 1.22 -4.51
CA GLU A 25 5.04 0.93 -4.85
C GLU A 25 5.77 0.63 -3.55
N TRP A 26 6.46 -0.48 -3.51
CA TRP A 26 7.13 -0.91 -2.28
C TRP A 26 8.47 -1.57 -2.59
N LYS A 27 9.36 -1.55 -1.61
CA LYS A 27 10.68 -2.14 -1.72
C LYS A 27 10.75 -3.42 -0.92
N ASP A 28 11.18 -4.50 -1.56
CA ASP A 28 11.43 -5.77 -0.88
C ASP A 28 12.72 -5.65 -0.06
N GLY A 29 12.62 -5.84 1.25
CA GLY A 29 13.75 -5.73 2.15
C GLY A 29 14.78 -6.84 1.99
N ALA A 30 14.38 -7.99 1.44
CA ALA A 30 15.29 -9.12 1.24
C ALA A 30 16.11 -9.01 -0.05
N THR A 31 15.49 -8.53 -1.12
CA THR A 31 16.13 -8.46 -2.45
C THR A 31 16.54 -7.05 -2.84
N GLY A 32 15.92 -6.03 -2.25
CA GLY A 32 16.11 -4.64 -2.63
C GLY A 32 15.34 -4.23 -3.87
N ASP A 33 14.54 -5.13 -4.43
CA ASP A 33 13.74 -4.83 -5.61
C ASP A 33 12.56 -3.93 -5.29
N VAL A 34 12.22 -3.06 -6.23
CA VAL A 34 11.04 -2.20 -6.14
C VAL A 34 9.94 -2.84 -6.96
N ASN A 35 8.78 -2.99 -6.34
CA ASN A 35 7.60 -3.60 -6.96
C ASN A 35 6.43 -2.63 -6.93
N VAL A 36 5.57 -2.72 -7.94
CA VAL A 36 4.30 -1.98 -8.00
C VAL A 36 3.18 -3.01 -8.04
N GLU A 37 2.23 -2.90 -7.13
CA GLU A 37 1.15 -3.86 -7.01
C GLU A 37 -0.19 -3.17 -6.79
N THR A 38 -1.25 -3.80 -7.29
CA THR A 38 -2.62 -3.34 -7.09
C THR A 38 -3.10 -3.78 -5.71
N VAL A 39 -3.68 -2.85 -4.97
CA VAL A 39 -4.21 -3.11 -3.64
C VAL A 39 -5.58 -3.78 -3.74
N LYS A 40 -5.76 -4.88 -3.02
CA LYS A 40 -7.06 -5.54 -2.88
C LYS A 40 -7.88 -4.94 -1.75
N PHE A 41 -7.26 -4.80 -0.60
CA PHE A 41 -7.87 -4.14 0.56
C PHE A 41 -6.79 -3.76 1.56
N ALA A 42 -7.13 -2.85 2.45
CA ALA A 42 -6.26 -2.44 3.54
C ALA A 42 -6.96 -2.65 4.88
N ARG A 43 -6.20 -2.95 5.91
CA ARG A 43 -6.75 -3.21 7.25
C ARG A 43 -6.30 -2.14 8.23
N TRP A 44 -7.12 -1.88 9.20
CA TRP A 44 -6.87 -0.89 10.24
C TRP A 44 -5.60 -1.18 11.06
N ASP A 45 -5.14 -2.44 11.07
CA ASP A 45 -3.91 -2.84 11.77
C ASP A 45 -2.62 -2.52 10.99
N GLY A 46 -2.72 -1.82 9.89
CA GLY A 46 -1.57 -1.40 9.08
C GLY A 46 -1.17 -2.37 7.98
N LEU A 47 -1.97 -3.39 7.73
CA LEU A 47 -1.71 -4.34 6.66
C LEU A 47 -2.37 -3.88 5.36
N VAL A 48 -1.60 -3.93 4.28
CA VAL A 48 -2.10 -3.67 2.94
C VAL A 48 -1.98 -4.96 2.14
N PHE A 49 -3.10 -5.46 1.66
CA PHE A 49 -3.16 -6.69 0.88
C PHE A 49 -3.22 -6.35 -0.60
N THR A 50 -2.32 -6.94 -1.35
CA THR A 50 -2.19 -6.73 -2.79
C THR A 50 -2.46 -8.02 -3.54
N THR A 51 -2.43 -7.95 -4.87
CA THR A 51 -2.55 -9.14 -5.71
C THR A 51 -1.39 -10.10 -5.52
N GLY A 52 -0.23 -9.60 -5.08
CA GLY A 52 0.97 -10.41 -4.87
C GLY A 52 1.19 -10.86 -3.43
N GLY A 53 0.40 -10.38 -2.48
CA GLY A 53 0.59 -10.77 -1.09
C GLY A 53 0.14 -9.72 -0.08
N CYS A 54 0.92 -9.54 0.99
CA CYS A 54 0.61 -8.63 2.08
C CYS A 54 1.82 -7.75 2.38
N ILE A 55 1.57 -6.46 2.55
CA ILE A 55 2.61 -5.48 2.87
C ILE A 55 2.24 -4.79 4.16
N TYR A 56 3.19 -4.69 5.08
CA TYR A 56 3.01 -3.91 6.30
C TYR A 56 3.25 -2.44 6.00
N THR A 57 2.29 -1.59 6.36
CA THR A 57 2.45 -0.15 6.27
C THR A 57 3.20 0.38 7.49
N GLY A 58 3.72 1.59 7.39
CA GLY A 58 4.46 2.20 8.49
C GLY A 58 5.89 1.72 8.62
N LEU A 59 6.32 0.79 7.79
CA LEU A 59 7.70 0.39 7.68
C LEU A 59 8.34 1.09 6.49
N ASP A 60 9.65 1.00 6.37
CA ASP A 60 10.40 1.60 5.28
C ASP A 60 10.18 0.92 3.92
N LYS A 61 9.23 0.03 3.83
CA LYS A 61 8.96 -0.75 2.62
C LYS A 61 8.10 -0.03 1.60
N LEU A 62 7.12 0.76 2.05
CA LEU A 62 6.25 1.50 1.14
C LEU A 62 6.94 2.77 0.65
N ILE A 63 6.91 2.98 -0.64
CA ILE A 63 7.51 4.15 -1.30
C ILE A 63 6.43 5.14 -1.72
N GLU A 64 5.34 4.66 -2.31
CA GLU A 64 4.30 5.51 -2.86
C GLU A 64 2.95 4.82 -2.87
N ILE A 65 1.88 5.59 -2.74
CA ILE A 65 0.50 5.14 -2.88
C ILE A 65 -0.13 6.01 -3.95
N ARG A 66 -0.76 5.40 -4.96
CA ARG A 66 -1.36 6.12 -6.09
C ARG A 66 -2.78 5.66 -6.34
N GLU A 67 -3.61 6.63 -6.72
CA GLU A 67 -4.90 6.33 -7.31
C GLU A 67 -4.69 6.15 -8.81
N VAL A 68 -5.20 5.05 -9.35
CA VAL A 68 -5.13 4.76 -10.77
C VAL A 68 -6.47 5.13 -11.39
N ALA A 69 -6.42 5.95 -12.41
CA ALA A 69 -7.63 6.37 -13.12
C ALA A 69 -8.23 5.24 -13.95
#